data_6bff19cb611b0ba06b353d23d462081a
#
_entry.id   6bff19cb611b0ba06b353d23d462081a
#
_cell.length_a   1.000
_cell.length_b   1.000
_cell.length_c   1.000
_cell.angle_alpha   90.00
_cell.angle_beta   90.00
_cell.angle_gamma   90.00
#
_symmetry.space_group_name_H-M   'P 1'
#
loop_
_entity.id
_entity.type
_entity.pdbx_description
1 polymer ?
#
loop_
_entity_poly.entity_id
_entity_poly.type
_entity_poly.pdbx_seq_one_letter_code
_entity_poly.pdbx_strand_id
1 'polypeptide(L)'
;MKTSRVNSLVFLSLVLIYASTFLDAHTEGGGSPAAATEAAHKEKASQSKTITLLDTTDSHGHILPWDYYENHPADLGLAKIATLVKQARAEAPDALLLDCGDTTEGTPFAYYFARKDTAKPNPEILAFNAMHYDAMAVGNHEFNFGLDEMWKAKRESNFPWLAANIKQTYKNGVPFFRPYYIKNLAGIRIGIVGFVTPGIPRWEVPANYEGYEFEPIVEAAKTVIPELRKQVDLLVVIMHSGLDRNPESGIAPAYAATDVENAAWELAEQEPGIDVIFFGHTHRELPEKMVNGVLLSQPKNWGISLSRAEVKMSRNGGGAWHVESKHSQTIPVTPQVQPDPEVIKLMEPYQAEVEEYLDTPIATSQKTLSGEYGRYQDEPLLDLIHKVQLEAGHADVSMATIFYPGVEFPAGPVTIREASALYIYENKLYTVEMTGAQLKDALEHAASFFPAWPVPQGQNLRLPGYDADSAEGVSYVIDLTQPVGQRIRDLTFRGARLSADQELRVAINNYRYSGGGGYSVYQGLPIVYQSGEEIAELLVDYLKRTKTVSPVADKNWKIEPPEALAAIEKADDEKSKRDASR
;
A
#
# COMPACT_ATOMS: atom_id res chain seq x y z
N MET A 1 -0.71 56.13 31.01
CA MET A 1 -1.83 56.99 31.46
C MET A 1 -3.12 56.23 31.34
N LYS A 2 -3.89 56.16 32.47
CA LYS A 2 -5.27 55.71 32.67
C LYS A 2 -5.58 54.25 32.31
N THR A 3 -5.52 53.28 33.19
CA THR A 3 -6.44 52.85 34.30
C THR A 3 -7.93 52.97 34.02
N SER A 4 -8.58 51.80 33.98
CA SER A 4 -9.91 51.66 34.57
C SER A 4 -10.20 50.19 34.90
N ARG A 5 -10.46 49.97 36.17
CA ARG A 5 -10.95 48.77 36.87
C ARG A 5 -12.48 48.68 36.77
N VAL A 6 -12.97 47.52 37.31
CA VAL A 6 -14.29 47.31 38.03
C VAL A 6 -15.20 46.41 37.20
N ASN A 7 -15.89 45.35 37.69
CA ASN A 7 -16.13 44.79 39.03
C ASN A 7 -16.73 43.39 38.88
N SER A 8 -16.51 42.59 39.93
CA SER A 8 -17.18 41.32 40.21
C SER A 8 -18.63 41.48 40.58
N LEU A 9 -19.47 40.48 40.29
CA LEU A 9 -20.74 40.27 40.98
C LEU A 9 -20.96 38.76 41.19
N VAL A 10 -20.95 38.39 42.46
CA VAL A 10 -21.31 37.10 43.07
C VAL A 10 -22.83 37.09 43.20
N PHE A 11 -23.51 36.02 42.80
CA PHE A 11 -24.88 35.73 43.25
C PHE A 11 -24.89 34.37 43.99
N LEU A 12 -25.18 34.50 45.26
CA LEU A 12 -25.48 33.44 46.25
C LEU A 12 -27.02 33.28 46.25
N SER A 13 -27.51 32.07 46.11
CA SER A 13 -28.96 31.80 46.36
C SER A 13 -29.11 30.59 47.28
N LEU A 14 -29.78 30.87 48.37
CA LEU A 14 -30.07 30.03 49.51
C LEU A 14 -31.02 28.86 49.19
N VAL A 15 -30.78 27.77 49.89
CA VAL A 15 -31.64 26.60 50.03
C VAL A 15 -32.66 26.87 51.16
N LEU A 16 -33.93 26.55 50.92
CA LEU A 16 -34.96 26.49 51.95
C LEU A 16 -35.44 25.04 52.13
N ILE A 17 -35.21 24.55 53.35
CA ILE A 17 -35.70 23.27 53.87
C ILE A 17 -37.13 23.49 54.40
N TYR A 18 -38.07 22.59 54.04
CA TYR A 18 -39.34 22.44 54.75
C TYR A 18 -39.43 21.05 55.35
N ALA A 19 -39.38 20.99 56.68
CA ALA A 19 -39.77 19.84 57.48
C ALA A 19 -41.25 20.02 57.90
N SER A 20 -42.04 18.97 57.78
CA SER A 20 -43.32 18.86 58.45
C SER A 20 -43.47 17.49 59.07
N THR A 21 -43.46 17.50 60.37
CA THR A 21 -43.86 16.43 61.31
C THR A 21 -45.37 16.32 61.41
N PHE A 22 -45.92 15.10 61.40
CA PHE A 22 -47.16 14.77 62.08
C PHE A 22 -47.09 13.38 62.76
N LEU A 23 -47.61 13.33 63.95
CA LEU A 23 -47.58 12.30 64.99
C LEU A 23 -48.84 11.41 64.90
N ASP A 24 -48.65 10.15 65.30
CA ASP A 24 -49.48 9.17 65.97
C ASP A 24 -50.93 8.85 65.61
N ALA A 25 -51.17 7.55 65.44
CA ALA A 25 -52.18 6.83 66.24
C ALA A 25 -52.00 5.29 66.16
N HIS A 26 -52.00 4.66 67.36
CA HIS A 26 -51.98 3.20 67.57
C HIS A 26 -53.28 2.51 67.07
N THR A 27 -53.09 1.23 66.58
CA THR A 27 -53.97 0.11 66.97
C THR A 27 -53.23 -1.21 66.80
N GLU A 28 -53.29 -2.07 67.77
CA GLU A 28 -52.76 -3.41 67.89
C GLU A 28 -53.50 -4.44 67.04
N GLY A 29 -52.76 -5.44 66.52
CA GLY A 29 -53.35 -6.61 65.87
C GLY A 29 -52.28 -7.62 65.46
N GLY A 30 -52.15 -8.70 66.25
CA GLY A 30 -51.09 -9.71 66.10
C GLY A 30 -51.20 -10.58 64.84
N GLY A 31 -50.05 -10.98 64.31
CA GLY A 31 -49.90 -11.98 63.28
C GLY A 31 -48.43 -12.32 63.05
N SER A 32 -48.11 -13.58 63.28
CA SER A 32 -46.78 -14.22 63.26
C SER A 32 -45.95 -13.90 62.01
N PRO A 33 -44.61 -13.79 62.08
CA PRO A 33 -43.78 -13.44 60.96
C PRO A 33 -43.41 -14.65 60.12
N ALA A 34 -43.90 -14.70 58.84
CA ALA A 34 -43.28 -15.50 57.82
C ALA A 34 -42.09 -14.69 57.25
N ALA A 35 -40.88 -15.18 57.48
CA ALA A 35 -39.66 -14.61 56.92
C ALA A 35 -39.67 -14.72 55.38
N ALA A 36 -40.04 -13.65 54.72
CA ALA A 36 -39.74 -13.47 53.30
C ALA A 36 -38.30 -12.98 53.19
N THR A 37 -37.40 -13.88 52.84
CA THR A 37 -36.05 -13.57 52.35
C THR A 37 -36.20 -12.92 50.97
N GLU A 38 -36.32 -11.60 50.95
CA GLU A 38 -36.14 -10.81 49.73
C GLU A 38 -34.65 -10.86 49.35
N ALA A 39 -34.28 -11.86 48.50
CA ALA A 39 -33.00 -11.86 47.82
C ALA A 39 -33.00 -10.66 46.86
N ALA A 40 -32.45 -9.56 47.35
CA ALA A 40 -32.16 -8.41 46.50
C ALA A 40 -31.18 -8.87 45.41
N HIS A 41 -31.69 -9.26 44.25
CA HIS A 41 -30.93 -9.30 43.02
C HIS A 41 -30.52 -7.87 42.73
N LYS A 42 -29.30 -7.47 43.22
CA LYS A 42 -28.61 -6.32 42.68
C LYS A 42 -28.39 -6.63 41.18
N GLU A 43 -29.25 -6.13 40.33
CA GLU A 43 -28.96 -6.07 38.88
C GLU A 43 -27.59 -5.41 38.75
N LYS A 44 -26.59 -6.20 38.36
CA LYS A 44 -25.28 -5.63 38.07
C LYS A 44 -25.48 -4.67 36.91
N ALA A 45 -25.14 -3.41 37.09
CA ALA A 45 -25.28 -2.35 36.10
C ALA A 45 -24.65 -2.77 34.75
N SER A 46 -25.28 -2.41 33.66
CA SER A 46 -24.70 -2.51 32.33
C SER A 46 -23.37 -1.77 32.30
N GLN A 47 -22.35 -2.39 31.71
CA GLN A 47 -21.04 -1.78 31.54
C GLN A 47 -20.80 -1.56 30.05
N SER A 48 -20.25 -0.41 29.71
CA SER A 48 -19.85 -0.07 28.35
C SER A 48 -18.39 0.40 28.33
N LYS A 49 -17.65 0.05 27.28
CA LYS A 49 -16.27 0.48 27.00
C LYS A 49 -16.11 0.72 25.52
N THR A 50 -15.30 1.70 25.15
CA THR A 50 -14.88 1.89 23.77
C THR A 50 -13.47 1.35 23.58
N ILE A 51 -13.27 0.54 22.56
CA ILE A 51 -11.96 0.08 22.07
C ILE A 51 -11.61 0.92 20.87
N THR A 52 -10.48 1.62 20.94
CA THR A 52 -9.93 2.39 19.83
C THR A 52 -8.87 1.55 19.12
N LEU A 53 -9.03 1.39 17.83
CA LEU A 53 -8.09 0.69 16.94
C LEU A 53 -7.56 1.71 15.94
N LEU A 54 -6.24 1.74 15.78
CA LEU A 54 -5.53 2.55 14.81
C LEU A 54 -4.86 1.61 13.81
N ASP A 55 -4.82 1.99 12.54
CA ASP A 55 -4.23 1.16 11.51
C ASP A 55 -3.49 1.98 10.46
N THR A 56 -2.34 1.46 10.05
CA THR A 56 -1.55 1.89 8.89
C THR A 56 -1.42 0.76 7.89
N THR A 57 -1.06 1.07 6.67
CA THR A 57 -0.79 0.10 5.61
C THR A 57 0.13 0.69 4.55
N ASP A 58 0.80 -0.18 3.81
CA ASP A 58 1.54 0.21 2.60
C ASP A 58 2.46 1.42 2.88
N SER A 59 3.22 1.37 3.99
CA SER A 59 4.15 2.45 4.34
C SER A 59 5.32 2.54 3.37
N HIS A 60 5.72 1.43 2.75
CA HIS A 60 6.70 1.36 1.68
C HIS A 60 7.96 2.16 1.97
N GLY A 61 8.53 2.00 3.17
CA GLY A 61 9.75 2.71 3.55
C GLY A 61 9.62 4.22 3.76
N HIS A 62 8.41 4.78 3.73
CA HIS A 62 8.18 6.21 3.99
C HIS A 62 8.12 6.49 5.50
N ILE A 63 9.27 6.58 6.13
CA ILE A 63 9.38 6.89 7.57
C ILE A 63 9.38 8.39 7.79
N LEU A 64 10.24 9.10 7.06
CA LEU A 64 10.41 10.54 7.16
C LEU A 64 9.46 11.28 6.20
N PRO A 65 9.08 12.53 6.49
CA PRO A 65 8.27 13.36 5.60
C PRO A 65 9.13 13.92 4.46
N TRP A 66 9.62 13.05 3.59
CA TRP A 66 10.62 13.36 2.56
C TRP A 66 10.37 12.58 1.29
N ASP A 67 10.40 13.27 0.15
CA ASP A 67 10.48 12.64 -1.16
C ASP A 67 11.97 12.49 -1.54
N TYR A 68 12.42 11.23 -1.63
CA TYR A 68 13.82 10.91 -1.92
C TYR A 68 14.19 11.12 -3.39
N TYR A 69 13.21 11.07 -4.29
CA TYR A 69 13.44 11.24 -5.72
C TYR A 69 13.52 12.72 -6.10
N GLU A 70 12.61 13.54 -5.56
CA GLU A 70 12.58 14.99 -5.77
C GLU A 70 13.43 15.77 -4.77
N ASN A 71 13.94 15.12 -3.75
CA ASN A 71 14.80 15.67 -2.70
C ASN A 71 14.17 16.89 -1.98
N HIS A 72 12.93 16.74 -1.53
CA HIS A 72 12.22 17.79 -0.81
C HIS A 72 11.28 17.24 0.28
N PRO A 73 10.85 18.09 1.25
CA PRO A 73 9.84 17.72 2.23
C PRO A 73 8.51 17.35 1.58
N ALA A 74 7.83 16.31 2.12
CA ALA A 74 6.54 15.85 1.65
C ALA A 74 5.57 15.61 2.83
N ASP A 75 4.26 15.75 2.56
CA ASP A 75 3.22 15.54 3.58
C ASP A 75 2.82 14.06 3.66
N LEU A 76 3.74 13.24 4.15
CA LEU A 76 3.60 11.80 4.29
C LEU A 76 4.51 11.27 5.42
N GLY A 77 4.49 9.97 5.63
CA GLY A 77 5.49 9.24 6.41
C GLY A 77 5.11 8.95 7.86
N LEU A 78 5.72 7.90 8.38
CA LEU A 78 5.46 7.38 9.72
C LEU A 78 5.77 8.40 10.83
N ALA A 79 6.72 9.31 10.61
CA ALA A 79 7.01 10.36 11.59
C ALA A 79 5.82 11.32 11.82
N LYS A 80 5.03 11.61 10.78
CA LYS A 80 3.78 12.37 10.93
C LYS A 80 2.64 11.51 11.48
N ILE A 81 2.55 10.25 11.07
CA ILE A 81 1.61 9.28 11.65
C ILE A 81 1.85 9.13 13.15
N ALA A 82 3.11 9.08 13.61
CA ALA A 82 3.44 8.98 15.04
C ALA A 82 2.84 10.11 15.86
N THR A 83 2.78 11.33 15.33
CA THR A 83 2.11 12.47 15.96
C THR A 83 0.60 12.21 16.08
N LEU A 84 -0.06 11.72 15.04
CA LEU A 84 -1.49 11.40 15.07
C LEU A 84 -1.78 10.25 16.05
N VAL A 85 -0.92 9.24 16.10
CA VAL A 85 -1.01 8.13 17.07
C VAL A 85 -0.88 8.65 18.51
N LYS A 86 0.08 9.54 18.80
CA LYS A 86 0.23 10.16 20.12
C LYS A 86 -0.99 10.99 20.51
N GLN A 87 -1.59 11.71 19.57
CA GLN A 87 -2.85 12.45 19.80
C GLN A 87 -4.00 11.49 20.11
N ALA A 88 -4.16 10.43 19.34
CA ALA A 88 -5.20 9.42 19.58
C ALA A 88 -5.01 8.72 20.94
N ARG A 89 -3.77 8.40 21.32
CA ARG A 89 -3.45 7.80 22.63
C ARG A 89 -3.59 8.78 23.81
N ALA A 90 -3.51 10.08 23.57
CA ALA A 90 -3.84 11.07 24.60
C ALA A 90 -5.35 11.05 24.95
N GLU A 91 -6.21 10.76 23.98
CA GLU A 91 -7.66 10.60 24.16
C GLU A 91 -8.04 9.19 24.64
N ALA A 92 -7.39 8.16 24.09
CA ALA A 92 -7.61 6.75 24.37
C ALA A 92 -6.25 6.06 24.65
N PRO A 93 -5.75 6.08 25.91
CA PRO A 93 -4.40 5.60 26.24
C PRO A 93 -4.14 4.13 25.88
N ASP A 94 -5.19 3.33 25.82
CA ASP A 94 -5.14 1.91 25.48
C ASP A 94 -5.38 1.63 23.98
N ALA A 95 -5.34 2.65 23.11
CA ALA A 95 -5.55 2.48 21.68
C ALA A 95 -4.49 1.53 21.09
N LEU A 96 -4.97 0.49 20.39
CA LEU A 96 -4.12 -0.46 19.68
C LEU A 96 -3.67 0.15 18.35
N LEU A 97 -2.41 -0.05 17.99
CA LEU A 97 -1.86 0.36 16.70
C LEU A 97 -1.48 -0.89 15.91
N LEU A 98 -2.08 -1.04 14.74
CA LEU A 98 -1.96 -2.18 13.84
C LEU A 98 -1.38 -1.73 12.51
N ASP A 99 -0.89 -2.70 11.72
CA ASP A 99 -0.42 -2.46 10.36
C ASP A 99 -0.84 -3.60 9.43
N CYS A 100 -1.19 -3.24 8.21
CA CYS A 100 -1.64 -4.21 7.20
C CYS A 100 -0.55 -4.64 6.19
N GLY A 101 0.74 -4.39 6.48
CA GLY A 101 1.88 -4.88 5.67
C GLY A 101 2.33 -3.94 4.56
N ASP A 102 3.28 -4.42 3.75
CA ASP A 102 4.05 -3.68 2.75
C ASP A 102 4.82 -2.50 3.38
N THR A 103 5.72 -2.87 4.26
CA THR A 103 6.44 -1.92 5.10
C THR A 103 7.86 -1.68 4.61
N THR A 104 8.59 -2.74 4.24
CA THR A 104 10.06 -2.74 4.18
C THR A 104 10.66 -2.42 2.82
N GLU A 105 9.85 -2.08 1.82
CA GLU A 105 10.26 -1.80 0.43
C GLU A 105 9.55 -0.56 -0.09
N GLY A 106 10.10 0.16 -1.09
CA GLY A 106 9.43 1.18 -1.90
C GLY A 106 10.09 2.55 -1.89
N THR A 107 11.17 2.78 -1.14
CA THR A 107 11.97 3.99 -1.19
C THR A 107 13.46 3.69 -1.33
N PRO A 108 14.25 4.62 -1.87
CA PRO A 108 15.71 4.51 -1.82
C PRO A 108 16.27 4.38 -0.40
N PHE A 109 15.54 4.87 0.59
CA PHE A 109 15.88 4.74 2.02
C PHE A 109 15.78 3.28 2.47
N ALA A 110 14.64 2.63 2.25
CA ALA A 110 14.44 1.21 2.55
C ALA A 110 15.44 0.33 1.79
N TYR A 111 15.59 0.58 0.47
CA TYR A 111 16.53 -0.13 -0.38
C TYR A 111 17.96 -0.08 0.15
N TYR A 112 18.45 1.08 0.58
CA TYR A 112 19.82 1.24 1.06
C TYR A 112 20.12 0.31 2.24
N PHE A 113 19.26 0.24 3.24
CA PHE A 113 19.47 -0.61 4.41
C PHE A 113 19.18 -2.10 4.17
N ALA A 114 18.36 -2.40 3.17
CA ALA A 114 18.12 -3.78 2.78
C ALA A 114 19.21 -4.37 1.85
N ARG A 115 19.97 -3.52 1.12
CA ARG A 115 20.92 -3.97 0.08
C ARG A 115 22.34 -3.45 0.22
N LYS A 116 22.55 -2.26 0.79
CA LYS A 116 23.88 -1.62 0.86
C LYS A 116 24.50 -1.69 2.27
N ASP A 117 23.75 -1.32 3.30
CA ASP A 117 24.20 -1.45 4.70
C ASP A 117 23.28 -2.38 5.50
N THR A 118 23.31 -3.64 5.15
CA THR A 118 22.49 -4.70 5.79
C THR A 118 22.91 -5.02 7.23
N ALA A 119 24.03 -4.47 7.69
CA ALA A 119 24.51 -4.70 9.06
C ALA A 119 23.72 -3.90 10.10
N LYS A 120 23.12 -2.79 9.69
CA LYS A 120 22.28 -1.97 10.57
C LYS A 120 20.91 -2.61 10.82
N PRO A 121 20.27 -2.28 11.94
CA PRO A 121 18.86 -2.60 12.14
C PRO A 121 18.00 -2.01 11.03
N ASN A 122 16.94 -2.73 10.69
CA ASN A 122 15.98 -2.26 9.71
C ASN A 122 15.28 -0.98 10.23
N PRO A 123 15.35 0.15 9.51
CA PRO A 123 14.86 1.42 10.02
C PRO A 123 13.33 1.51 10.14
N GLU A 124 12.57 0.83 9.27
CA GLU A 124 11.12 0.77 9.35
C GLU A 124 10.70 0.06 10.65
N ILE A 125 11.35 -1.04 10.95
CA ILE A 125 11.09 -1.80 12.18
C ILE A 125 11.51 -1.02 13.43
N LEU A 126 12.59 -0.25 13.37
CA LEU A 126 12.94 0.67 14.46
C LEU A 126 11.86 1.72 14.69
N ALA A 127 11.30 2.32 13.63
CA ALA A 127 10.21 3.28 13.74
C ALA A 127 8.94 2.61 14.31
N PHE A 128 8.57 1.44 13.83
CA PHE A 128 7.42 0.67 14.35
C PHE A 128 7.58 0.33 15.84
N ASN A 129 8.78 -0.11 16.23
CA ASN A 129 9.09 -0.39 17.64
C ASN A 129 8.96 0.87 18.51
N ALA A 130 9.46 2.02 18.04
CA ALA A 130 9.36 3.30 18.76
C ALA A 130 7.91 3.80 18.85
N MET A 131 7.09 3.54 17.85
CA MET A 131 5.66 3.88 17.82
C MET A 131 4.79 2.89 18.61
N HIS A 132 5.37 1.78 19.10
CA HIS A 132 4.68 0.73 19.85
C HIS A 132 3.50 0.11 19.09
N TYR A 133 3.79 -0.47 17.92
CA TYR A 133 2.82 -1.28 17.21
C TYR A 133 2.46 -2.54 18.01
N ASP A 134 1.21 -2.94 17.93
CA ASP A 134 0.68 -4.11 18.65
C ASP A 134 0.74 -5.39 17.80
N ALA A 135 0.58 -5.28 16.50
CA ALA A 135 0.73 -6.36 15.53
C ALA A 135 0.82 -5.79 14.11
N MET A 136 1.38 -6.57 13.17
CA MET A 136 1.28 -6.30 11.74
C MET A 136 0.88 -7.56 10.98
N ALA A 137 0.16 -7.40 9.85
CA ALA A 137 0.04 -8.44 8.85
C ALA A 137 1.29 -8.45 7.96
N VAL A 138 1.63 -9.61 7.41
CA VAL A 138 2.68 -9.71 6.38
C VAL A 138 2.09 -9.22 5.06
N GLY A 139 2.82 -8.38 4.32
CA GLY A 139 2.49 -7.98 2.96
C GLY A 139 3.29 -8.77 1.92
N ASN A 140 3.09 -8.46 0.64
CA ASN A 140 3.85 -9.10 -0.43
C ASN A 140 5.25 -8.51 -0.58
N HIS A 141 5.41 -7.22 -0.31
CA HIS A 141 6.70 -6.54 -0.41
C HIS A 141 7.67 -6.88 0.74
N GLU A 142 7.23 -7.52 1.79
CA GLU A 142 8.14 -8.11 2.79
C GLU A 142 9.05 -9.19 2.19
N PHE A 143 8.71 -9.75 1.04
CA PHE A 143 9.50 -10.79 0.35
C PHE A 143 10.52 -10.24 -0.66
N ASN A 144 10.43 -8.99 -1.11
CA ASN A 144 11.25 -8.43 -2.20
C ASN A 144 12.75 -8.54 -1.96
N PHE A 145 13.19 -8.27 -0.74
CA PHE A 145 14.61 -8.33 -0.40
C PHE A 145 15.09 -9.73 -0.01
N GLY A 146 14.23 -10.75 -0.19
CA GLY A 146 14.52 -12.14 0.12
C GLY A 146 14.33 -12.50 1.59
N LEU A 147 14.38 -13.81 1.85
CA LEU A 147 14.02 -14.37 3.15
C LEU A 147 14.95 -13.94 4.30
N ASP A 148 16.23 -13.74 4.03
CA ASP A 148 17.20 -13.37 5.07
C ASP A 148 16.88 -11.98 5.66
N GLU A 149 16.56 -10.99 4.79
CA GLU A 149 16.21 -9.64 5.22
C GLU A 149 14.83 -9.63 5.89
N MET A 150 13.84 -10.33 5.33
CA MET A 150 12.53 -10.48 5.94
C MET A 150 12.64 -11.06 7.37
N TRP A 151 13.47 -12.09 7.55
CA TRP A 151 13.70 -12.70 8.87
C TRP A 151 14.47 -11.81 9.82
N LYS A 152 15.39 -11.00 9.32
CA LYS A 152 16.10 -9.98 10.09
C LYS A 152 15.09 -8.97 10.63
N ALA A 153 14.28 -8.35 9.77
CA ALA A 153 13.25 -7.40 10.13
C ALA A 153 12.29 -7.99 11.19
N LYS A 154 11.80 -9.22 10.95
CA LYS A 154 10.93 -9.91 11.90
C LYS A 154 11.59 -10.16 13.26
N ARG A 155 12.88 -10.53 13.31
CA ARG A 155 13.59 -10.73 14.59
C ARG A 155 13.83 -9.43 15.36
N GLU A 156 13.94 -8.31 14.64
CA GLU A 156 14.12 -6.98 15.22
C GLU A 156 12.81 -6.38 15.73
N SER A 157 11.65 -6.92 15.31
CA SER A 157 10.32 -6.45 15.72
C SER A 157 9.98 -6.84 17.15
N ASN A 158 9.45 -5.90 17.91
CA ASN A 158 8.94 -6.09 19.29
C ASN A 158 7.45 -6.51 19.32
N PHE A 159 6.83 -6.74 18.17
CA PHE A 159 5.43 -7.08 17.97
C PHE A 159 5.30 -8.32 17.06
N PRO A 160 4.17 -9.05 17.11
CA PRO A 160 3.97 -10.21 16.25
C PRO A 160 3.66 -9.82 14.80
N TRP A 161 4.24 -10.57 13.87
CA TRP A 161 3.88 -10.61 12.46
C TRP A 161 2.87 -11.74 12.26
N LEU A 162 1.73 -11.43 11.63
CA LEU A 162 0.59 -12.32 11.51
C LEU A 162 0.31 -12.68 10.05
N ALA A 163 0.15 -13.98 9.77
CA ALA A 163 -0.34 -14.47 8.48
C ALA A 163 -0.93 -15.88 8.64
N ALA A 164 -2.23 -15.98 8.67
CA ALA A 164 -2.92 -17.26 8.89
C ALA A 164 -2.94 -18.16 7.64
N ASN A 165 -2.75 -17.57 6.47
CA ASN A 165 -2.77 -18.27 5.18
C ASN A 165 -1.39 -18.55 4.57
N ILE A 166 -0.30 -18.24 5.29
CA ILE A 166 1.05 -18.67 4.89
C ILE A 166 1.39 -20.00 5.57
N LYS A 167 1.72 -21.01 4.78
CA LYS A 167 2.21 -22.30 5.25
C LYS A 167 3.68 -22.47 4.94
N GLN A 168 4.44 -22.95 5.92
CA GLN A 168 5.81 -23.36 5.68
C GLN A 168 5.84 -24.82 5.25
N THR A 169 6.37 -25.12 4.07
CA THR A 169 6.47 -26.48 3.52
C THR A 169 7.64 -27.28 4.09
N TYR A 170 8.63 -26.60 4.65
CA TYR A 170 9.69 -27.25 5.43
C TYR A 170 9.16 -27.72 6.78
N LYS A 171 9.44 -28.95 7.16
CA LYS A 171 9.08 -29.54 8.46
C LYS A 171 7.56 -29.74 8.68
N ASN A 172 6.90 -30.44 7.77
CA ASN A 172 5.52 -30.90 7.92
C ASN A 172 4.44 -29.81 7.89
N GLY A 173 4.63 -28.72 7.16
CA GLY A 173 3.61 -27.69 6.96
C GLY A 173 3.23 -26.92 8.22
N VAL A 174 4.13 -26.84 9.19
CA VAL A 174 3.89 -26.04 10.41
C VAL A 174 3.83 -24.56 10.02
N PRO A 175 2.79 -23.82 10.42
CA PRO A 175 2.69 -22.38 10.16
C PRO A 175 3.90 -21.66 10.72
N PHE A 176 4.60 -20.86 9.91
CA PHE A 176 5.78 -20.14 10.35
C PHE A 176 5.42 -18.80 10.99
N PHE A 177 4.49 -18.04 10.39
CA PHE A 177 3.91 -16.86 10.99
C PHE A 177 2.81 -17.25 11.96
N ARG A 178 2.64 -16.46 13.02
CA ARG A 178 1.50 -16.67 13.90
C ARG A 178 0.21 -16.40 13.12
N PRO A 179 -0.80 -17.27 13.19
CA PRO A 179 -2.06 -17.00 12.52
C PRO A 179 -2.79 -15.81 13.14
N TYR A 180 -2.70 -15.66 14.47
CA TYR A 180 -3.36 -14.61 15.22
C TYR A 180 -2.64 -14.30 16.54
N TYR A 181 -3.05 -13.20 17.17
CA TYR A 181 -2.65 -12.76 18.49
C TYR A 181 -3.89 -12.40 19.31
N ILE A 182 -3.92 -12.77 20.60
CA ILE A 182 -5.00 -12.38 21.51
C ILE A 182 -4.46 -11.42 22.55
N LYS A 183 -5.03 -10.22 22.60
CA LYS A 183 -4.72 -9.19 23.60
C LYS A 183 -5.89 -9.02 24.55
N ASN A 184 -5.61 -8.98 25.86
CA ASN A 184 -6.61 -8.66 26.88
C ASN A 184 -6.48 -7.18 27.23
N LEU A 185 -7.49 -6.40 26.89
CA LEU A 185 -7.54 -4.98 27.18
C LEU A 185 -8.70 -4.68 28.12
N ALA A 186 -8.38 -4.33 29.36
CA ALA A 186 -9.37 -3.99 30.39
C ALA A 186 -10.48 -5.05 30.58
N GLY A 187 -10.13 -6.34 30.40
CA GLY A 187 -11.05 -7.47 30.55
C GLY A 187 -11.87 -7.80 29.28
N ILE A 188 -11.55 -7.20 28.14
CA ILE A 188 -12.05 -7.54 26.81
C ILE A 188 -10.95 -8.29 26.07
N ARG A 189 -11.25 -9.49 25.58
CA ARG A 189 -10.32 -10.31 24.78
C ARG A 189 -10.48 -9.92 23.32
N ILE A 190 -9.43 -9.34 22.75
CA ILE A 190 -9.38 -8.89 21.37
C ILE A 190 -8.53 -9.89 20.59
N GLY A 191 -9.12 -10.58 19.62
CA GLY A 191 -8.41 -11.43 18.66
C GLY A 191 -8.02 -10.61 17.45
N ILE A 192 -6.75 -10.64 17.09
CA ILE A 192 -6.20 -10.00 15.90
C ILE A 192 -5.66 -11.13 15.03
N VAL A 193 -6.22 -11.31 13.84
CA VAL A 193 -5.79 -12.34 12.86
C VAL A 193 -5.22 -11.65 11.62
N GLY A 194 -4.11 -12.19 11.09
CA GLY A 194 -3.46 -11.66 9.91
C GLY A 194 -3.70 -12.50 8.67
N PHE A 195 -3.80 -11.85 7.50
CA PHE A 195 -3.80 -12.51 6.20
C PHE A 195 -2.95 -11.73 5.20
N VAL A 196 -2.47 -12.42 4.15
CA VAL A 196 -1.75 -11.82 3.03
C VAL A 196 -2.33 -12.30 1.71
N THR A 197 -2.23 -11.47 0.67
CA THR A 197 -2.60 -11.88 -0.70
C THR A 197 -1.89 -13.16 -1.12
N PRO A 198 -2.56 -14.14 -1.70
CA PRO A 198 -1.91 -15.34 -2.23
C PRO A 198 -1.18 -15.07 -3.55
N GLY A 199 -1.18 -13.83 -4.04
CA GLY A 199 -0.56 -13.42 -5.29
C GLY A 199 0.97 -13.36 -5.28
N ILE A 200 1.63 -13.48 -4.12
CA ILE A 200 3.09 -13.35 -3.98
C ILE A 200 3.89 -14.14 -5.05
N PRO A 201 3.58 -15.40 -5.36
CA PRO A 201 4.31 -16.14 -6.39
C PRO A 201 4.16 -15.60 -7.82
N ARG A 202 3.24 -14.67 -8.05
CA ARG A 202 3.08 -14.00 -9.35
C ARG A 202 4.09 -12.87 -9.54
N TRP A 203 4.52 -12.24 -8.45
CA TRP A 203 5.37 -11.05 -8.50
C TRP A 203 6.80 -11.32 -8.09
N GLU A 204 6.99 -12.31 -7.20
CA GLU A 204 8.27 -12.64 -6.63
C GLU A 204 9.02 -13.74 -7.37
N VAL A 205 10.35 -13.64 -7.36
CA VAL A 205 11.21 -14.74 -7.81
C VAL A 205 11.11 -15.91 -6.82
N PRO A 206 11.12 -17.18 -7.29
CA PRO A 206 10.92 -18.34 -6.41
C PRO A 206 11.85 -18.40 -5.20
N ALA A 207 13.07 -17.88 -5.30
CA ALA A 207 14.04 -17.86 -4.20
C ALA A 207 13.56 -16.97 -3.02
N ASN A 208 12.75 -15.93 -3.28
CA ASN A 208 12.29 -15.01 -2.27
C ASN A 208 11.17 -15.57 -1.38
N TYR A 209 10.50 -16.65 -1.82
CA TYR A 209 9.45 -17.32 -1.04
C TYR A 209 9.68 -18.83 -0.93
N GLU A 210 10.88 -19.31 -1.20
CA GLU A 210 11.20 -20.73 -1.14
C GLU A 210 10.78 -21.35 0.20
N GLY A 211 9.99 -22.43 0.15
CA GLY A 211 9.48 -23.12 1.34
C GLY A 211 8.22 -22.54 1.94
N TYR A 212 7.55 -21.61 1.23
CA TYR A 212 6.24 -21.08 1.59
C TYR A 212 5.19 -21.43 0.56
N GLU A 213 3.98 -21.68 1.04
CA GLU A 213 2.75 -21.79 0.25
C GLU A 213 1.74 -20.77 0.76
N PHE A 214 0.98 -20.17 -0.15
CA PHE A 214 0.01 -19.12 0.14
C PHE A 214 -1.39 -19.65 -0.19
N GLU A 215 -2.21 -19.88 0.85
CA GLU A 215 -3.60 -20.29 0.64
C GLU A 215 -4.49 -19.09 0.29
N PRO A 216 -5.56 -19.28 -0.49
CA PRO A 216 -6.61 -18.27 -0.63
C PRO A 216 -7.14 -17.84 0.75
N ILE A 217 -7.27 -16.52 0.94
CA ILE A 217 -7.61 -15.92 2.24
C ILE A 217 -8.91 -16.48 2.81
N VAL A 218 -9.97 -16.52 1.99
CA VAL A 218 -11.29 -16.98 2.43
C VAL A 218 -11.27 -18.46 2.86
N GLU A 219 -10.49 -19.30 2.17
CA GLU A 219 -10.37 -20.71 2.54
C GLU A 219 -9.62 -20.90 3.88
N ALA A 220 -8.54 -20.16 4.10
CA ALA A 220 -7.83 -20.17 5.37
C ALA A 220 -8.70 -19.61 6.51
N ALA A 221 -9.49 -18.58 6.23
CA ALA A 221 -10.38 -17.95 7.20
C ALA A 221 -11.45 -18.90 7.73
N LYS A 222 -12.04 -19.75 6.89
CA LYS A 222 -13.03 -20.78 7.29
C LYS A 222 -12.54 -21.69 8.41
N THR A 223 -11.22 -21.85 8.53
CA THR A 223 -10.62 -22.67 9.58
C THR A 223 -10.29 -21.84 10.83
N VAL A 224 -9.66 -20.67 10.66
CA VAL A 224 -9.11 -19.92 11.80
C VAL A 224 -10.15 -19.04 12.49
N ILE A 225 -11.08 -18.42 11.73
CA ILE A 225 -12.06 -17.46 12.28
C ILE A 225 -13.02 -18.12 13.28
N PRO A 226 -13.68 -19.27 12.97
CA PRO A 226 -14.60 -19.91 13.90
C PRO A 226 -13.94 -20.35 15.21
N GLU A 227 -12.69 -20.79 15.16
CA GLU A 227 -11.95 -21.22 16.37
C GLU A 227 -11.48 -20.04 17.21
N LEU A 228 -11.05 -18.96 16.58
CA LEU A 228 -10.65 -17.73 17.29
C LEU A 228 -11.86 -17.04 17.92
N ARG A 229 -13.02 -16.98 17.20
CA ARG A 229 -14.25 -16.35 17.70
C ARG A 229 -14.74 -16.93 19.04
N LYS A 230 -14.52 -18.22 19.29
CA LYS A 230 -14.87 -18.87 20.58
C LYS A 230 -14.04 -18.35 21.76
N GLN A 231 -12.89 -17.75 21.48
CA GLN A 231 -11.91 -17.36 22.50
C GLN A 231 -11.94 -15.87 22.83
N VAL A 232 -12.59 -15.04 21.97
CA VAL A 232 -12.46 -13.58 22.02
C VAL A 232 -13.82 -12.89 22.08
N ASP A 233 -13.82 -11.65 22.54
CA ASP A 233 -15.00 -10.80 22.66
C ASP A 233 -15.11 -9.83 21.46
N LEU A 234 -13.97 -9.44 20.89
CA LEU A 234 -13.84 -8.63 19.67
C LEU A 234 -12.87 -9.35 18.71
N LEU A 235 -13.22 -9.47 17.44
CA LEU A 235 -12.37 -10.09 16.42
C LEU A 235 -12.05 -9.09 15.32
N VAL A 236 -10.76 -8.80 15.17
CA VAL A 236 -10.18 -7.86 14.21
C VAL A 236 -9.34 -8.64 13.21
N VAL A 237 -9.56 -8.38 11.94
CA VAL A 237 -8.69 -8.84 10.85
C VAL A 237 -7.80 -7.68 10.44
N ILE A 238 -6.51 -7.93 10.28
CA ILE A 238 -5.56 -7.09 9.56
C ILE A 238 -5.08 -7.87 8.34
N MET A 239 -5.19 -7.31 7.16
CA MET A 239 -4.86 -8.09 5.97
C MET A 239 -4.20 -7.26 4.87
N HIS A 240 -3.18 -7.86 4.27
CA HIS A 240 -2.57 -7.30 3.07
C HIS A 240 -3.21 -7.90 1.83
N SER A 241 -4.39 -7.39 1.48
CA SER A 241 -5.20 -7.78 0.33
C SER A 241 -6.31 -6.75 0.19
N GLY A 242 -6.60 -6.34 -1.03
CA GLY A 242 -7.50 -5.21 -1.29
C GLY A 242 -8.98 -5.58 -1.33
N LEU A 243 -9.76 -4.60 -1.75
CA LEU A 243 -11.19 -4.75 -1.94
C LEU A 243 -11.48 -5.39 -3.31
N ASP A 244 -12.11 -6.54 -3.32
CA ASP A 244 -12.47 -7.34 -4.51
C ASP A 244 -13.72 -6.82 -5.23
N ARG A 245 -14.38 -5.80 -4.69
CA ARG A 245 -15.59 -5.19 -5.27
C ARG A 245 -15.55 -3.67 -5.24
N ASN A 246 -16.34 -3.07 -6.11
CA ASN A 246 -16.54 -1.62 -6.07
C ASN A 246 -17.25 -1.23 -4.76
N PRO A 247 -16.71 -0.30 -3.96
CA PRO A 247 -17.25 0.02 -2.65
C PRO A 247 -18.63 0.69 -2.68
N GLU A 248 -19.02 1.33 -3.79
CA GLU A 248 -20.31 1.98 -3.92
C GLU A 248 -21.40 1.00 -4.38
N SER A 249 -21.11 0.24 -5.43
CA SER A 249 -22.08 -0.66 -6.05
C SER A 249 -22.09 -2.09 -5.50
N GLY A 250 -21.02 -2.53 -4.83
CA GLY A 250 -20.82 -3.92 -4.40
C GLY A 250 -20.59 -4.90 -5.56
N ILE A 251 -20.40 -4.38 -6.78
CA ILE A 251 -20.23 -5.22 -7.98
C ILE A 251 -18.75 -5.61 -8.10
N ALA A 252 -18.50 -6.92 -8.24
CA ALA A 252 -17.18 -7.43 -8.55
C ALA A 252 -16.81 -7.08 -10.00
N PRO A 253 -15.58 -6.66 -10.29
CA PRO A 253 -15.11 -6.50 -11.66
C PRO A 253 -15.06 -7.86 -12.37
N ALA A 254 -15.14 -7.85 -13.70
CA ALA A 254 -15.25 -9.08 -14.50
C ALA A 254 -14.07 -10.05 -14.29
N TYR A 255 -12.88 -9.55 -13.94
CA TYR A 255 -11.69 -10.38 -13.68
C TYR A 255 -11.69 -11.02 -12.28
N ALA A 256 -12.46 -10.51 -11.33
CA ALA A 256 -12.47 -11.00 -9.95
C ALA A 256 -12.98 -12.44 -9.82
N ALA A 257 -13.69 -12.97 -10.82
CA ALA A 257 -14.18 -14.35 -10.79
C ALA A 257 -13.04 -15.41 -10.82
N THR A 258 -11.85 -15.03 -11.25
CA THR A 258 -10.67 -15.91 -11.37
C THR A 258 -9.47 -15.39 -10.57
N ASP A 259 -9.59 -14.20 -9.97
CA ASP A 259 -8.52 -13.56 -9.23
C ASP A 259 -8.81 -13.64 -7.72
N VAL A 260 -7.87 -14.26 -6.99
CA VAL A 260 -7.93 -14.44 -5.53
C VAL A 260 -7.03 -13.41 -4.80
N GLU A 261 -6.50 -12.43 -5.52
CA GLU A 261 -5.58 -11.42 -5.00
C GLU A 261 -6.24 -10.54 -3.95
N ASN A 262 -7.45 -10.07 -4.24
CA ASN A 262 -8.22 -9.19 -3.39
C ASN A 262 -9.44 -9.92 -2.82
N ALA A 263 -9.66 -9.84 -1.50
CA ALA A 263 -10.68 -10.66 -0.82
C ALA A 263 -11.39 -9.96 0.35
N ALA A 264 -11.18 -8.65 0.59
CA ALA A 264 -11.68 -8.01 1.80
C ALA A 264 -13.22 -7.96 1.89
N TRP A 265 -13.90 -7.74 0.76
CA TRP A 265 -15.36 -7.77 0.73
C TRP A 265 -15.91 -9.19 0.84
N GLU A 266 -15.35 -10.11 0.07
CA GLU A 266 -15.78 -11.52 0.08
C GLU A 266 -15.62 -12.14 1.47
N LEU A 267 -14.49 -11.85 2.14
CA LEU A 267 -14.24 -12.31 3.52
C LEU A 267 -15.31 -11.79 4.48
N ALA A 268 -15.67 -10.50 4.39
CA ALA A 268 -16.72 -9.92 5.22
C ALA A 268 -18.11 -10.53 4.96
N GLU A 269 -18.38 -10.95 3.73
CA GLU A 269 -19.66 -11.63 3.38
C GLU A 269 -19.71 -13.07 3.87
N GLN A 270 -18.61 -13.83 3.75
CA GLN A 270 -18.61 -15.27 3.97
C GLN A 270 -18.29 -15.68 5.41
N GLU A 271 -17.57 -14.84 6.18
CA GLU A 271 -17.14 -15.18 7.54
C GLU A 271 -17.87 -14.36 8.61
N PRO A 272 -19.04 -14.82 9.05
CA PRO A 272 -19.77 -14.18 10.13
C PRO A 272 -18.99 -14.34 11.45
N GLY A 273 -18.82 -13.29 12.19
CA GLY A 273 -18.09 -13.27 13.46
C GLY A 273 -16.84 -12.43 13.43
N ILE A 274 -16.47 -11.89 12.27
CA ILE A 274 -15.50 -10.79 12.17
C ILE A 274 -16.22 -9.49 12.54
N ASP A 275 -15.56 -8.68 13.37
CA ASP A 275 -16.13 -7.38 13.76
C ASP A 275 -15.54 -6.24 12.91
N VAL A 276 -14.22 -6.24 12.69
CA VAL A 276 -13.50 -5.19 11.95
C VAL A 276 -12.49 -5.85 11.00
N ILE A 277 -12.38 -5.31 9.79
CA ILE A 277 -11.31 -5.62 8.84
C ILE A 277 -10.59 -4.32 8.49
N PHE A 278 -9.29 -4.24 8.83
CA PHE A 278 -8.35 -3.31 8.23
C PHE A 278 -7.62 -4.00 7.10
N PHE A 279 -7.35 -3.27 6.01
CA PHE A 279 -6.75 -3.86 4.83
C PHE A 279 -5.91 -2.86 4.02
N GLY A 280 -5.09 -3.37 3.07
CA GLY A 280 -4.14 -2.59 2.29
C GLY A 280 -4.03 -3.04 0.83
N HIS A 281 -2.78 -3.06 0.31
CA HIS A 281 -2.37 -3.60 -0.99
C HIS A 281 -2.75 -2.76 -2.22
N THR A 282 -3.97 -2.22 -2.28
CA THR A 282 -4.44 -1.50 -3.47
C THR A 282 -4.15 -0.02 -3.46
N HIS A 283 -3.50 0.52 -2.43
CA HIS A 283 -3.18 1.94 -2.25
C HIS A 283 -4.39 2.86 -2.38
N ARG A 284 -5.59 2.35 -2.11
CA ARG A 284 -6.83 3.12 -2.09
C ARG A 284 -7.13 3.57 -0.67
N GLU A 285 -8.05 4.52 -0.53
CA GLU A 285 -8.55 4.93 0.76
C GLU A 285 -10.02 4.58 0.88
N LEU A 286 -10.39 3.96 1.99
CA LEU A 286 -11.76 3.64 2.35
C LEU A 286 -11.98 3.98 3.83
N PRO A 287 -12.52 5.14 4.17
CA PRO A 287 -12.70 5.56 5.56
C PRO A 287 -13.62 4.63 6.35
N GLU A 288 -14.75 4.24 5.77
CA GLU A 288 -15.74 3.38 6.39
C GLU A 288 -16.59 2.64 5.35
N LYS A 289 -16.78 1.33 5.55
CA LYS A 289 -17.77 0.55 4.82
C LYS A 289 -18.29 -0.58 5.70
N MET A 290 -19.62 -0.70 5.78
CA MET A 290 -20.25 -1.86 6.44
C MET A 290 -20.64 -2.90 5.39
N VAL A 291 -20.18 -4.14 5.56
CA VAL A 291 -20.52 -5.29 4.72
C VAL A 291 -20.94 -6.43 5.65
N ASN A 292 -22.15 -6.92 5.50
CA ASN A 292 -22.71 -8.02 6.32
C ASN A 292 -22.48 -7.85 7.85
N GLY A 293 -22.53 -6.61 8.35
CA GLY A 293 -22.28 -6.31 9.74
C GLY A 293 -20.79 -6.21 10.12
N VAL A 294 -19.85 -6.39 9.20
CA VAL A 294 -18.41 -6.20 9.40
C VAL A 294 -18.02 -4.78 9.00
N LEU A 295 -17.22 -4.11 9.82
CA LEU A 295 -16.66 -2.79 9.52
C LEU A 295 -15.37 -2.97 8.72
N LEU A 296 -15.28 -2.36 7.54
CA LEU A 296 -14.11 -2.32 6.67
C LEU A 296 -13.53 -0.91 6.66
N SER A 297 -12.20 -0.79 6.78
CA SER A 297 -11.47 0.47 6.66
C SER A 297 -10.09 0.25 6.07
N GLN A 298 -9.64 1.17 5.21
CA GLN A 298 -8.31 1.19 4.62
C GLN A 298 -7.77 2.61 4.68
N PRO A 299 -6.64 2.87 5.35
CA PRO A 299 -5.96 4.16 5.24
C PRO A 299 -5.23 4.27 3.90
N LYS A 300 -4.83 5.49 3.55
CA LYS A 300 -3.98 5.74 2.38
C LYS A 300 -2.56 5.27 2.64
N ASN A 301 -1.91 4.73 1.60
CA ASN A 301 -0.51 4.30 1.63
C ASN A 301 0.47 5.43 2.02
N TRP A 302 1.75 5.08 2.28
CA TRP A 302 2.90 5.97 2.54
C TRP A 302 2.75 6.85 3.79
N GLY A 303 1.87 6.45 4.71
CA GLY A 303 1.57 7.29 5.86
C GLY A 303 0.91 8.63 5.50
N ILE A 304 0.10 8.66 4.42
CA ILE A 304 -0.71 9.83 4.03
C ILE A 304 -1.96 9.96 4.90
N SER A 305 -2.48 8.87 5.42
CA SER A 305 -3.55 8.89 6.42
C SER A 305 -3.44 7.74 7.42
N LEU A 306 -4.12 7.88 8.55
CA LEU A 306 -4.26 6.90 9.62
C LEU A 306 -5.73 6.48 9.73
N SER A 307 -6.05 5.18 9.70
CA SER A 307 -7.38 4.71 10.07
C SER A 307 -7.56 4.73 11.58
N ARG A 308 -8.72 5.20 12.04
CA ARG A 308 -9.16 5.14 13.43
C ARG A 308 -10.55 4.53 13.48
N ALA A 309 -10.67 3.35 14.09
CA ALA A 309 -11.95 2.72 14.38
C ALA A 309 -12.26 2.76 15.88
N GLU A 310 -13.52 3.02 16.21
CA GLU A 310 -14.04 2.99 17.56
C GLU A 310 -15.11 1.91 17.68
N VAL A 311 -14.85 0.92 18.53
CA VAL A 311 -15.76 -0.19 18.78
C VAL A 311 -16.31 -0.07 20.19
N LYS A 312 -17.60 0.25 20.28
CA LYS A 312 -18.30 0.30 21.57
C LYS A 312 -18.69 -1.11 21.98
N MET A 313 -18.15 -1.56 23.11
CA MET A 313 -18.43 -2.86 23.71
C MET A 313 -19.37 -2.69 24.90
N SER A 314 -20.33 -3.59 25.04
CA SER A 314 -21.23 -3.60 26.21
C SER A 314 -21.42 -4.99 26.77
N ARG A 315 -21.78 -5.07 28.07
CA ARG A 315 -22.19 -6.31 28.75
C ARG A 315 -23.19 -6.04 29.86
N ASN A 316 -24.11 -6.95 30.02
CA ASN A 316 -25.10 -6.90 31.09
C ASN A 316 -24.65 -7.76 32.26
N GLY A 317 -24.65 -7.19 33.47
CA GLY A 317 -24.57 -7.92 34.73
C GLY A 317 -23.32 -8.79 34.94
N GLY A 318 -22.21 -8.58 34.22
CA GLY A 318 -21.02 -9.43 34.29
C GLY A 318 -21.04 -10.61 33.30
N GLY A 319 -21.97 -10.61 32.32
CA GLY A 319 -21.96 -11.51 31.17
C GLY A 319 -20.81 -11.26 30.18
N ALA A 320 -20.83 -11.94 29.06
CA ALA A 320 -19.87 -11.73 27.99
C ALA A 320 -19.97 -10.34 27.39
N TRP A 321 -18.84 -9.81 26.95
CA TRP A 321 -18.79 -8.58 26.17
C TRP A 321 -19.33 -8.84 24.75
N HIS A 322 -20.01 -7.86 24.16
CA HIS A 322 -20.46 -7.87 22.77
C HIS A 322 -20.32 -6.50 22.16
N VAL A 323 -20.16 -6.44 20.84
CA VAL A 323 -20.09 -5.20 20.08
C VAL A 323 -21.48 -4.56 20.04
N GLU A 324 -21.59 -3.32 20.51
CA GLU A 324 -22.82 -2.53 20.50
C GLU A 324 -22.89 -1.65 19.24
N SER A 325 -21.80 -0.98 18.90
CA SER A 325 -21.64 -0.20 17.66
C SER A 325 -20.18 -0.11 17.27
N LYS A 326 -19.92 0.21 16.02
CA LYS A 326 -18.58 0.43 15.48
C LYS A 326 -18.61 1.42 14.34
N HIS A 327 -17.60 2.27 14.26
CA HIS A 327 -17.40 3.30 13.24
C HIS A 327 -15.92 3.46 12.99
N SER A 328 -15.57 3.95 11.82
CA SER A 328 -14.20 4.32 11.46
C SER A 328 -14.14 5.61 10.67
N GLN A 329 -12.94 6.17 10.62
CA GLN A 329 -12.59 7.30 9.77
C GLN A 329 -11.12 7.22 9.42
N THR A 330 -10.70 7.87 8.34
CA THR A 330 -9.31 8.14 8.05
C THR A 330 -8.95 9.55 8.48
N ILE A 331 -7.79 9.71 9.12
CA ILE A 331 -7.26 10.99 9.58
C ILE A 331 -6.10 11.35 8.65
N PRO A 332 -6.24 12.39 7.81
CA PRO A 332 -5.20 12.72 6.84
C PRO A 332 -3.98 13.36 7.51
N VAL A 333 -2.81 13.04 6.99
CA VAL A 333 -1.59 13.80 7.22
C VAL A 333 -1.65 15.07 6.38
N THR A 334 -1.48 16.22 7.05
CA THR A 334 -1.55 17.55 6.43
C THR A 334 -0.28 18.33 6.73
N PRO A 335 -0.02 19.47 6.05
CA PRO A 335 1.11 20.36 6.38
C PRO A 335 1.15 20.83 7.83
N GLN A 336 0.00 20.84 8.53
CA GLN A 336 -0.11 21.23 9.94
C GLN A 336 0.33 20.14 10.92
N VAL A 337 0.31 18.87 10.48
CA VAL A 337 0.80 17.75 11.29
C VAL A 337 2.33 17.78 11.28
N GLN A 338 2.92 18.18 12.42
CA GLN A 338 4.37 18.18 12.58
C GLN A 338 4.86 16.75 12.79
N PRO A 339 6.00 16.37 12.22
CA PRO A 339 6.58 15.06 12.44
C PRO A 339 7.00 14.88 13.90
N ASP A 340 6.90 13.67 14.41
CA ASP A 340 7.26 13.32 15.77
C ASP A 340 8.78 13.45 15.99
N PRO A 341 9.22 14.24 16.99
CA PRO A 341 10.64 14.50 17.19
C PRO A 341 11.45 13.27 17.63
N GLU A 342 10.82 12.25 18.23
CA GLU A 342 11.50 11.01 18.63
C GLU A 342 11.80 10.16 17.40
N VAL A 343 10.85 10.02 16.47
CA VAL A 343 11.05 9.31 15.21
C VAL A 343 12.07 10.04 14.34
N ILE A 344 11.98 11.38 14.22
CA ILE A 344 12.98 12.18 13.48
C ILE A 344 14.38 11.95 14.04
N LYS A 345 14.55 12.09 15.35
CA LYS A 345 15.86 11.90 16.00
C LYS A 345 16.41 10.47 15.82
N LEU A 346 15.53 9.48 15.85
CA LEU A 346 15.90 8.07 15.63
C LEU A 346 16.43 7.85 14.22
N MET A 347 15.82 8.50 13.22
CA MET A 347 16.15 8.34 11.81
C MET A 347 17.26 9.27 11.31
N GLU A 348 17.64 10.30 12.06
CA GLU A 348 18.65 11.28 11.66
C GLU A 348 19.97 10.66 11.14
N PRO A 349 20.60 9.65 11.81
CA PRO A 349 21.81 9.03 11.31
C PRO A 349 21.58 8.19 10.05
N TYR A 350 20.39 7.59 9.90
CA TYR A 350 20.02 6.82 8.72
C TYR A 350 19.80 7.73 7.51
N GLN A 351 19.09 8.84 7.71
CA GLN A 351 18.86 9.85 6.67
C GLN A 351 20.17 10.40 6.12
N ALA A 352 21.12 10.76 6.99
CA ALA A 352 22.40 11.32 6.56
C ALA A 352 23.18 10.37 5.63
N GLU A 353 23.15 9.07 5.90
CA GLU A 353 23.85 8.08 5.08
C GLU A 353 23.16 7.86 3.73
N VAL A 354 21.83 7.81 3.72
CA VAL A 354 21.08 7.66 2.46
C VAL A 354 21.25 8.88 1.57
N GLU A 355 21.23 10.09 2.14
CA GLU A 355 21.49 11.33 1.39
C GLU A 355 22.89 11.33 0.79
N GLU A 356 23.94 10.97 1.56
CA GLU A 356 25.31 10.85 1.05
C GLU A 356 25.41 9.82 -0.10
N TYR A 357 24.72 8.68 0.05
CA TYR A 357 24.67 7.65 -0.99
C TYR A 357 23.97 8.17 -2.26
N LEU A 358 22.78 8.75 -2.11
CA LEU A 358 21.99 9.22 -3.23
C LEU A 358 22.65 10.38 -3.98
N ASP A 359 23.33 11.27 -3.28
CA ASP A 359 24.05 12.42 -3.86
C ASP A 359 25.40 12.04 -4.49
N THR A 360 25.78 10.76 -4.48
CA THR A 360 27.02 10.29 -5.11
C THR A 360 26.95 10.44 -6.64
N PRO A 361 27.83 11.26 -7.27
CA PRO A 361 27.87 11.42 -8.72
C PRO A 361 28.39 10.15 -9.40
N ILE A 362 27.66 9.63 -10.39
CA ILE A 362 28.01 8.42 -11.11
C ILE A 362 28.28 8.64 -12.61
N ALA A 363 27.67 9.68 -13.19
CA ALA A 363 27.82 10.01 -14.60
C ALA A 363 27.73 11.54 -14.83
N THR A 364 27.82 11.98 -16.08
CA THR A 364 27.62 13.38 -16.48
C THR A 364 26.71 13.42 -17.69
N SER A 365 25.66 14.26 -17.63
CA SER A 365 24.80 14.56 -18.76
C SER A 365 25.23 15.87 -19.44
N GLN A 366 25.26 15.87 -20.79
CA GLN A 366 25.63 17.06 -21.54
C GLN A 366 24.49 18.10 -21.61
N LYS A 367 23.25 17.70 -21.37
CA LYS A 367 22.04 18.53 -21.39
C LYS A 367 21.03 18.00 -20.39
N THR A 368 20.10 18.84 -20.01
CA THR A 368 18.95 18.39 -19.23
C THR A 368 18.10 17.42 -20.06
N LEU A 369 17.70 16.29 -19.45
CA LEU A 369 16.84 15.26 -20.00
C LEU A 369 15.66 15.08 -19.07
N SER A 370 14.44 15.08 -19.60
CA SER A 370 13.20 14.92 -18.85
C SER A 370 12.52 13.59 -19.20
N GLY A 371 11.79 13.00 -18.27
CA GLY A 371 10.90 11.86 -18.48
C GLY A 371 9.42 12.25 -18.59
N GLU A 372 9.10 13.55 -18.55
CA GLU A 372 7.75 14.11 -18.44
C GLU A 372 6.75 13.50 -19.44
N TYR A 373 7.16 13.35 -20.70
CA TYR A 373 6.28 12.87 -21.76
C TYR A 373 6.54 11.40 -22.15
N GLY A 374 7.47 10.71 -21.47
CA GLY A 374 7.92 9.36 -21.84
C GLY A 374 6.84 8.27 -21.80
N ARG A 375 5.66 8.53 -21.26
CA ARG A 375 4.51 7.61 -21.32
C ARG A 375 3.75 7.64 -22.64
N TYR A 376 3.96 8.66 -23.47
CA TYR A 376 3.25 8.84 -24.73
C TYR A 376 4.09 9.49 -25.83
N GLN A 377 5.37 9.74 -25.56
CA GLN A 377 6.37 10.15 -26.53
C GLN A 377 7.64 9.32 -26.37
N ASP A 378 8.33 9.14 -27.45
CA ASP A 378 9.66 8.57 -27.48
C ASP A 378 10.67 9.61 -26.97
N GLU A 379 11.15 9.39 -25.72
CA GLU A 379 11.98 10.33 -24.96
C GLU A 379 13.35 9.72 -24.63
N PRO A 380 14.42 10.55 -24.58
CA PRO A 380 15.79 10.05 -24.33
C PRO A 380 15.96 9.24 -23.03
N LEU A 381 15.24 9.56 -21.95
CA LEU A 381 15.32 8.80 -20.71
C LEU A 381 14.63 7.43 -20.81
N LEU A 382 13.55 7.34 -21.58
CA LEU A 382 12.90 6.07 -21.89
C LEU A 382 13.84 5.17 -22.71
N ASP A 383 14.51 5.73 -23.74
CA ASP A 383 15.51 5.03 -24.54
C ASP A 383 16.72 4.57 -23.71
N LEU A 384 17.06 5.31 -22.66
CA LEU A 384 18.10 4.87 -21.73
C LEU A 384 17.69 3.59 -20.99
N ILE A 385 16.44 3.49 -20.52
CA ILE A 385 15.92 2.27 -19.90
C ILE A 385 15.98 1.12 -20.90
N HIS A 386 15.43 1.32 -22.10
CA HIS A 386 15.42 0.32 -23.17
C HIS A 386 16.83 -0.16 -23.52
N LYS A 387 17.77 0.76 -23.68
CA LYS A 387 19.15 0.44 -23.99
C LYS A 387 19.81 -0.45 -22.94
N VAL A 388 19.58 -0.15 -21.67
CA VAL A 388 20.12 -0.96 -20.57
C VAL A 388 19.46 -2.34 -20.56
N GLN A 389 18.15 -2.42 -20.74
CA GLN A 389 17.44 -3.70 -20.81
C GLN A 389 17.88 -4.56 -22.00
N LEU A 390 18.06 -3.97 -23.20
CA LEU A 390 18.55 -4.66 -24.38
C LEU A 390 19.96 -5.22 -24.17
N GLU A 391 20.86 -4.40 -23.60
CA GLU A 391 22.25 -4.79 -23.35
C GLU A 391 22.32 -5.88 -22.29
N ALA A 392 21.73 -5.67 -21.11
CA ALA A 392 21.78 -6.60 -20.00
C ALA A 392 21.04 -7.92 -20.29
N GLY A 393 19.85 -7.82 -20.92
CA GLY A 393 19.02 -8.97 -21.28
C GLY A 393 19.47 -9.72 -22.54
N HIS A 394 20.47 -9.21 -23.27
CA HIS A 394 20.86 -9.72 -24.59
C HIS A 394 19.66 -9.93 -25.52
N ALA A 395 18.76 -8.95 -25.54
CA ALA A 395 17.46 -9.05 -26.20
C ALA A 395 17.45 -8.36 -27.57
N ASP A 396 16.49 -8.75 -28.42
CA ASP A 396 16.22 -8.12 -29.71
C ASP A 396 15.29 -6.92 -29.56
N VAL A 397 14.39 -6.98 -28.57
CA VAL A 397 13.36 -5.97 -28.29
C VAL A 397 13.30 -5.75 -26.78
N SER A 398 13.03 -4.53 -26.35
CA SER A 398 12.78 -4.17 -24.95
C SER A 398 11.40 -3.54 -24.81
N MET A 399 10.64 -3.93 -23.78
CA MET A 399 9.39 -3.31 -23.41
C MET A 399 9.56 -2.60 -22.06
N ALA A 400 9.21 -1.31 -22.00
CA ALA A 400 9.31 -0.50 -20.79
C ALA A 400 8.41 0.74 -20.84
N THR A 401 8.29 1.43 -19.71
CA THR A 401 7.62 2.72 -19.60
C THR A 401 8.37 3.62 -18.60
N ILE A 402 8.06 4.91 -18.60
CA ILE A 402 8.45 5.82 -17.52
C ILE A 402 7.45 5.67 -16.37
N PHE A 403 7.91 5.09 -15.27
CA PHE A 403 7.08 4.94 -14.07
C PHE A 403 6.86 6.26 -13.34
N TYR A 404 7.90 7.09 -13.28
CA TYR A 404 7.89 8.40 -12.63
C TYR A 404 8.18 9.53 -13.65
N PRO A 405 7.14 10.23 -14.17
CA PRO A 405 7.31 11.29 -15.16
C PRO A 405 8.09 12.52 -14.65
N GLY A 406 8.14 12.73 -13.33
CA GLY A 406 8.93 13.81 -12.72
C GLY A 406 10.44 13.64 -12.81
N VAL A 407 10.93 12.49 -13.32
CA VAL A 407 12.38 12.25 -13.42
C VAL A 407 13.05 13.21 -14.38
N GLU A 408 14.13 13.84 -13.89
CA GLU A 408 14.99 14.72 -14.68
C GLU A 408 16.46 14.38 -14.44
N PHE A 409 17.26 14.29 -15.50
CA PHE A 409 18.71 14.27 -15.42
C PHE A 409 19.21 15.68 -15.75
N PRO A 410 19.76 16.42 -14.79
CA PRO A 410 20.25 17.77 -15.06
C PRO A 410 21.46 17.79 -15.99
N ALA A 411 21.70 18.89 -16.68
CA ALA A 411 22.97 19.13 -17.33
C ALA A 411 24.08 19.23 -16.29
N GLY A 412 25.09 18.37 -16.39
CA GLY A 412 26.15 18.26 -15.38
C GLY A 412 26.19 16.88 -14.71
N PRO A 413 26.60 16.80 -13.43
CA PRO A 413 26.65 15.54 -12.71
C PRO A 413 25.25 14.90 -12.62
N VAL A 414 25.19 13.58 -12.84
CA VAL A 414 24.05 12.71 -12.59
C VAL A 414 24.42 11.82 -11.42
N THR A 415 23.61 11.80 -10.39
CA THR A 415 23.84 11.04 -9.17
C THR A 415 23.06 9.73 -9.13
N ILE A 416 23.22 8.96 -8.07
CA ILE A 416 22.42 7.76 -7.84
C ILE A 416 20.93 8.14 -7.68
N ARG A 417 20.62 9.32 -7.15
CA ARG A 417 19.24 9.80 -6.96
C ARG A 417 18.47 9.84 -8.27
N GLU A 418 18.99 10.53 -9.28
CA GLU A 418 18.34 10.63 -10.59
C GLU A 418 18.26 9.25 -11.28
N ALA A 419 19.30 8.43 -11.15
CA ALA A 419 19.29 7.08 -11.70
C ALA A 419 18.21 6.20 -11.05
N SER A 420 18.03 6.31 -9.73
CA SER A 420 16.96 5.60 -9.00
C SER A 420 15.57 6.15 -9.34
N ALA A 421 15.44 7.47 -9.53
CA ALA A 421 14.18 8.08 -9.95
C ALA A 421 13.74 7.65 -11.35
N LEU A 422 14.69 7.25 -12.22
CA LEU A 422 14.37 6.77 -13.56
C LEU A 422 13.64 5.40 -13.53
N TYR A 423 13.91 4.56 -12.53
CA TYR A 423 13.25 3.27 -12.37
C TYR A 423 12.98 3.01 -10.88
N ILE A 424 11.80 3.37 -10.42
CA ILE A 424 11.43 3.44 -9.00
C ILE A 424 11.00 2.10 -8.38
N TYR A 425 10.84 1.05 -9.19
CA TYR A 425 10.40 -0.27 -8.72
C TYR A 425 11.56 -1.27 -8.67
N GLU A 426 11.53 -2.18 -7.72
CA GLU A 426 12.55 -3.21 -7.51
C GLU A 426 12.30 -4.44 -8.38
N ASN A 427 12.06 -4.19 -9.65
CA ASN A 427 11.83 -5.25 -10.63
C ASN A 427 13.13 -5.83 -11.17
N LYS A 428 13.14 -7.15 -11.38
CA LYS A 428 14.19 -7.85 -12.11
C LYS A 428 13.92 -7.89 -13.61
N LEU A 429 15.01 -7.90 -14.37
CA LEU A 429 14.93 -8.00 -15.81
C LEU A 429 14.81 -9.47 -16.23
N TYR A 430 13.79 -9.80 -17.01
CA TYR A 430 13.62 -11.07 -17.70
C TYR A 430 13.74 -10.87 -19.19
N THR A 431 14.37 -11.85 -19.88
CA THR A 431 14.27 -11.96 -21.33
C THR A 431 13.48 -13.22 -21.66
N VAL A 432 12.42 -13.07 -22.40
CA VAL A 432 11.54 -14.16 -22.83
C VAL A 432 11.64 -14.39 -24.34
N GLU A 433 11.38 -15.63 -24.76
CA GLU A 433 11.19 -15.95 -26.17
C GLU A 433 9.72 -15.82 -26.51
N MET A 434 9.41 -15.00 -27.53
CA MET A 434 8.05 -14.80 -28.03
C MET A 434 8.03 -14.57 -29.54
N THR A 435 6.87 -14.81 -30.14
CA THR A 435 6.66 -14.61 -31.57
C THR A 435 6.30 -13.15 -31.89
N GLY A 436 6.45 -12.75 -33.15
CA GLY A 436 6.02 -11.42 -33.61
C GLY A 436 4.52 -11.17 -33.41
N ALA A 437 3.69 -12.21 -33.47
CA ALA A 437 2.27 -12.10 -33.14
C ALA A 437 2.06 -11.74 -31.66
N GLN A 438 2.74 -12.44 -30.75
CA GLN A 438 2.67 -12.18 -29.31
C GLN A 438 3.22 -10.79 -28.94
N LEU A 439 4.31 -10.35 -29.58
CA LEU A 439 4.81 -8.97 -29.39
C LEU A 439 3.76 -7.95 -29.86
N LYS A 440 3.11 -8.18 -30.99
CA LYS A 440 2.02 -7.31 -31.43
C LYS A 440 0.88 -7.27 -30.44
N ASP A 441 0.48 -8.41 -29.87
CA ASP A 441 -0.58 -8.47 -28.85
C ASP A 441 -0.19 -7.71 -27.57
N ALA A 442 1.08 -7.76 -27.15
CA ALA A 442 1.59 -6.96 -26.04
C ALA A 442 1.50 -5.44 -26.33
N LEU A 443 1.90 -5.02 -27.53
CA LEU A 443 1.79 -3.62 -27.96
C LEU A 443 0.33 -3.16 -28.09
N GLU A 444 -0.58 -4.01 -28.58
CA GLU A 444 -2.02 -3.70 -28.63
C GLU A 444 -2.61 -3.57 -27.22
N HIS A 445 -2.14 -4.40 -26.27
CA HIS A 445 -2.52 -4.25 -24.87
C HIS A 445 -2.03 -2.91 -24.31
N ALA A 446 -0.75 -2.54 -24.49
CA ALA A 446 -0.20 -1.24 -24.11
C ALA A 446 -1.01 -0.09 -24.75
N ALA A 447 -1.33 -0.19 -26.04
CA ALA A 447 -2.12 0.80 -26.76
C ALA A 447 -3.56 0.92 -26.22
N SER A 448 -4.09 -0.08 -25.52
CA SER A 448 -5.44 -0.04 -24.94
C SER A 448 -5.58 0.99 -23.81
N PHE A 449 -4.49 1.38 -23.17
CA PHE A 449 -4.48 2.38 -22.09
C PHE A 449 -4.60 3.83 -22.60
N PHE A 450 -4.40 4.04 -23.92
CA PHE A 450 -4.61 5.35 -24.53
C PHE A 450 -6.08 5.64 -24.80
N PRO A 451 -6.48 6.93 -24.86
CA PRO A 451 -7.85 7.30 -25.22
C PRO A 451 -8.19 6.89 -26.66
N ALA A 452 -9.46 6.68 -26.95
CA ALA A 452 -9.92 6.62 -28.34
C ALA A 452 -9.92 8.02 -28.95
N TRP A 453 -9.66 8.13 -30.24
CA TRP A 453 -9.69 9.39 -30.96
C TRP A 453 -10.61 9.35 -32.19
N PRO A 454 -11.50 10.33 -32.39
CA PRO A 454 -11.82 11.41 -31.43
C PRO A 454 -12.40 10.86 -30.11
N VAL A 455 -12.18 11.59 -29.01
CA VAL A 455 -12.74 11.21 -27.71
C VAL A 455 -14.27 11.16 -27.82
N PRO A 456 -14.92 10.06 -27.43
CA PRO A 456 -16.36 9.93 -27.53
C PRO A 456 -17.09 11.02 -26.74
N GLN A 457 -18.21 11.50 -27.30
CA GLN A 457 -19.01 12.56 -26.67
C GLN A 457 -19.44 12.16 -25.25
N GLY A 458 -19.22 13.05 -24.30
CA GLY A 458 -19.55 12.84 -22.90
C GLY A 458 -18.51 12.04 -22.09
N GLN A 459 -17.37 11.66 -22.70
CA GLN A 459 -16.24 11.08 -22.00
C GLN A 459 -15.12 12.10 -21.84
N ASN A 460 -14.37 11.94 -20.74
CA ASN A 460 -13.14 12.71 -20.52
C ASN A 460 -11.96 12.01 -21.21
N LEU A 461 -11.02 12.80 -21.70
CA LEU A 461 -9.75 12.27 -22.18
C LEU A 461 -9.01 11.61 -21.02
N ARG A 462 -8.68 10.31 -21.18
CA ARG A 462 -7.95 9.54 -20.20
C ARG A 462 -6.46 9.58 -20.55
N LEU A 463 -5.64 9.97 -19.58
CA LEU A 463 -4.19 9.91 -19.74
C LEU A 463 -3.68 8.47 -19.60
N PRO A 464 -2.69 8.06 -20.41
CA PRO A 464 -2.04 6.77 -20.22
C PRO A 464 -1.31 6.74 -18.87
N GLY A 465 -1.43 5.61 -18.17
CA GLY A 465 -0.69 5.35 -16.93
C GLY A 465 0.62 4.62 -17.19
N TYR A 466 1.24 4.15 -16.13
CA TYR A 466 2.48 3.35 -16.17
C TYR A 466 2.29 1.95 -16.79
N ASP A 467 1.07 1.58 -17.18
CA ASP A 467 0.81 0.32 -17.90
C ASP A 467 0.91 0.44 -19.43
N ALA A 468 1.13 1.65 -19.94
CA ALA A 468 1.31 1.89 -21.38
C ALA A 468 2.80 1.71 -21.75
N ASP A 469 3.27 0.47 -21.82
CA ASP A 469 4.64 0.18 -22.21
C ASP A 469 4.88 0.52 -23.68
N SER A 470 6.05 1.08 -24.00
CA SER A 470 6.58 1.21 -25.35
C SER A 470 7.59 0.11 -25.66
N ALA A 471 8.01 0.01 -26.91
CA ALA A 471 9.03 -0.95 -27.34
C ALA A 471 10.18 -0.30 -28.08
N GLU A 472 11.39 -0.76 -27.78
CA GLU A 472 12.63 -0.45 -28.49
C GLU A 472 13.15 -1.70 -29.23
N GLY A 473 13.87 -1.49 -30.35
CA GLY A 473 14.33 -2.57 -31.25
C GLY A 473 13.34 -2.89 -32.38
N VAL A 474 12.16 -2.32 -32.34
CA VAL A 474 11.13 -2.36 -33.41
C VAL A 474 10.65 -0.95 -33.74
N SER A 475 10.05 -0.75 -34.93
CA SER A 475 9.38 0.51 -35.23
C SER A 475 7.90 0.27 -35.50
N TYR A 476 7.03 1.19 -35.04
CA TYR A 476 5.57 1.05 -35.15
C TYR A 476 4.82 2.38 -34.99
N VAL A 477 3.54 2.34 -35.32
CA VAL A 477 2.60 3.46 -35.14
C VAL A 477 1.44 3.02 -34.27
N ILE A 478 1.07 3.82 -33.27
CA ILE A 478 -0.13 3.67 -32.47
C ILE A 478 -1.23 4.56 -33.06
N ASP A 479 -2.19 3.97 -33.79
CA ASP A 479 -3.31 4.68 -34.40
C ASP A 479 -4.53 4.70 -33.46
N LEU A 480 -4.74 5.81 -32.80
CA LEU A 480 -5.84 5.98 -31.81
C LEU A 480 -7.22 6.11 -32.46
N THR A 481 -7.29 6.23 -33.79
CA THR A 481 -8.57 6.21 -34.54
C THR A 481 -9.13 4.79 -34.67
N GLN A 482 -8.29 3.77 -34.45
CA GLN A 482 -8.68 2.38 -34.56
C GLN A 482 -9.26 1.85 -33.24
N PRO A 483 -10.10 0.81 -33.31
CA PRO A 483 -10.57 0.13 -32.10
C PRO A 483 -9.40 -0.47 -31.31
N VAL A 484 -9.59 -0.63 -29.99
CA VAL A 484 -8.66 -1.38 -29.13
C VAL A 484 -8.41 -2.78 -29.73
N GLY A 485 -7.17 -3.21 -29.75
CA GLY A 485 -6.73 -4.46 -30.37
C GLY A 485 -6.43 -4.36 -31.89
N GLN A 486 -6.54 -3.16 -32.48
CA GLN A 486 -6.24 -2.91 -33.89
C GLN A 486 -5.46 -1.59 -34.08
N ARG A 487 -4.80 -1.09 -33.06
CA ARG A 487 -4.13 0.21 -33.04
C ARG A 487 -2.69 0.17 -33.55
N ILE A 488 -2.04 -1.00 -33.49
CA ILE A 488 -0.64 -1.14 -33.89
C ILE A 488 -0.53 -1.36 -35.39
N ARG A 489 0.11 -0.38 -36.08
CA ARG A 489 0.37 -0.41 -37.51
C ARG A 489 1.85 -0.31 -37.80
N ASP A 490 2.22 -0.72 -39.01
CA ASP A 490 3.57 -0.58 -39.60
C ASP A 490 4.67 -1.18 -38.69
N LEU A 491 4.35 -2.27 -38.00
CA LEU A 491 5.28 -2.95 -37.09
C LEU A 491 6.41 -3.60 -37.90
N THR A 492 7.64 -3.11 -37.71
CA THR A 492 8.84 -3.57 -38.39
C THR A 492 9.95 -3.92 -37.43
N PHE A 493 10.75 -4.91 -37.77
CA PHE A 493 11.97 -5.31 -37.08
C PHE A 493 13.14 -5.27 -38.06
N ARG A 494 14.22 -4.57 -37.67
CA ARG A 494 15.42 -4.38 -38.54
C ARG A 494 15.05 -3.86 -39.96
N GLY A 495 14.06 -2.99 -40.03
CA GLY A 495 13.62 -2.37 -41.29
C GLY A 495 12.73 -3.23 -42.17
N ALA A 496 12.38 -4.45 -41.78
CA ALA A 496 11.46 -5.32 -42.51
C ALA A 496 10.16 -5.51 -41.69
N ARG A 497 9.03 -5.73 -42.38
CA ARG A 497 7.76 -6.03 -41.69
C ARG A 497 7.92 -7.26 -40.82
N LEU A 498 7.55 -7.14 -39.53
CA LEU A 498 7.61 -8.25 -38.59
C LEU A 498 6.62 -9.36 -38.98
N SER A 499 7.14 -10.58 -39.17
CA SER A 499 6.31 -11.77 -39.41
C SER A 499 5.68 -12.26 -38.12
N ALA A 500 4.47 -12.78 -38.19
CA ALA A 500 3.72 -13.25 -37.00
C ALA A 500 4.41 -14.43 -36.31
N ASP A 501 5.14 -15.24 -37.07
CA ASP A 501 5.86 -16.44 -36.59
C ASP A 501 7.35 -16.19 -36.29
N GLN A 502 7.84 -14.96 -36.48
CA GLN A 502 9.23 -14.62 -36.19
C GLN A 502 9.52 -14.68 -34.70
N GLU A 503 10.45 -15.50 -34.27
CA GLU A 503 10.93 -15.58 -32.92
C GLU A 503 11.82 -14.39 -32.58
N LEU A 504 11.60 -13.83 -31.37
CA LEU A 504 12.28 -12.66 -30.81
C LEU A 504 12.62 -12.93 -29.35
N ARG A 505 13.75 -12.39 -28.91
CA ARG A 505 14.10 -12.28 -27.50
C ARG A 505 13.65 -10.92 -26.99
N VAL A 506 12.72 -10.89 -26.06
CA VAL A 506 12.10 -9.66 -25.56
C VAL A 506 12.41 -9.45 -24.09
N ALA A 507 13.04 -8.33 -23.77
CA ALA A 507 13.35 -7.90 -22.41
C ALA A 507 12.15 -7.20 -21.79
N ILE A 508 11.73 -7.66 -20.62
CA ILE A 508 10.60 -7.16 -19.82
C ILE A 508 10.96 -7.23 -18.33
N ASN A 509 10.21 -6.58 -17.47
CA ASN A 509 10.34 -6.79 -16.04
C ASN A 509 9.53 -8.01 -15.55
N ASN A 510 9.92 -8.56 -14.39
CA ASN A 510 9.24 -9.72 -13.79
C ASN A 510 7.77 -9.46 -13.46
N TYR A 511 7.40 -8.23 -13.12
CA TYR A 511 5.99 -7.84 -12.87
C TYR A 511 5.14 -8.00 -14.15
N ARG A 512 5.62 -7.56 -15.32
CA ARG A 512 4.94 -7.79 -16.60
C ARG A 512 4.88 -9.27 -16.95
N TYR A 513 5.97 -10.00 -16.73
CA TYR A 513 6.00 -11.46 -16.96
C TYR A 513 4.91 -12.20 -16.19
N SER A 514 4.64 -11.79 -14.96
CA SER A 514 3.60 -12.40 -14.12
C SER A 514 2.16 -12.01 -14.52
N GLY A 515 2.01 -11.11 -15.49
CA GLY A 515 0.70 -10.59 -15.93
C GLY A 515 0.32 -9.25 -15.31
N GLY A 516 1.25 -8.60 -14.60
CA GLY A 516 1.05 -7.28 -14.02
C GLY A 516 0.64 -6.24 -15.05
N GLY A 517 -0.30 -5.34 -14.70
CA GLY A 517 -0.90 -4.42 -15.66
C GLY A 517 -1.81 -5.09 -16.71
N GLY A 518 -2.16 -6.37 -16.52
CA GLY A 518 -3.02 -7.12 -17.44
C GLY A 518 -2.28 -7.75 -18.64
N TYR A 519 -0.95 -7.78 -18.64
CA TYR A 519 -0.14 -8.36 -19.72
C TYR A 519 -0.10 -9.89 -19.71
N SER A 520 -1.26 -10.53 -19.88
CA SER A 520 -1.38 -11.99 -19.86
C SER A 520 -0.58 -12.69 -20.96
N VAL A 521 -0.21 -11.98 -22.03
CA VAL A 521 0.56 -12.51 -23.18
C VAL A 521 1.95 -13.02 -22.77
N TYR A 522 2.53 -12.50 -21.70
CA TYR A 522 3.85 -12.92 -21.21
C TYR A 522 3.82 -14.17 -20.33
N GLN A 523 2.67 -14.50 -19.76
CA GLN A 523 2.57 -15.60 -18.80
C GLN A 523 2.91 -16.95 -19.43
N GLY A 524 3.86 -17.66 -18.79
CA GLY A 524 4.28 -18.98 -19.22
C GLY A 524 5.20 -19.01 -20.45
N LEU A 525 5.64 -17.86 -20.97
CA LEU A 525 6.66 -17.81 -22.03
C LEU A 525 8.01 -18.34 -21.49
N PRO A 526 8.84 -18.96 -22.36
CA PRO A 526 10.17 -19.39 -21.96
C PRO A 526 11.04 -18.21 -21.52
N ILE A 527 11.54 -18.23 -20.29
CA ILE A 527 12.55 -17.28 -19.80
C ILE A 527 13.92 -17.80 -20.23
N VAL A 528 14.66 -17.02 -21.01
CA VAL A 528 16.00 -17.35 -21.48
C VAL A 528 17.10 -16.57 -20.76
N TYR A 529 16.72 -15.53 -20.03
CA TYR A 529 17.61 -14.78 -19.15
C TYR A 529 16.82 -14.18 -17.98
N GLN A 530 17.43 -14.16 -16.82
CA GLN A 530 16.94 -13.48 -15.62
C GLN A 530 18.11 -12.77 -14.96
N SER A 531 17.97 -11.47 -14.67
CA SER A 531 19.00 -10.72 -13.96
C SER A 531 19.12 -11.16 -12.49
N GLY A 532 20.33 -11.09 -11.95
CA GLY A 532 20.56 -11.22 -10.50
C GLY A 532 20.16 -9.95 -9.73
N GLU A 533 20.28 -8.81 -10.40
CA GLU A 533 20.09 -7.46 -9.87
C GLU A 533 18.78 -6.85 -10.37
N GLU A 534 18.26 -5.87 -9.67
CA GLU A 534 17.10 -5.06 -10.08
C GLU A 534 17.46 -4.17 -11.27
N ILE A 535 16.47 -3.78 -12.08
CA ILE A 535 16.67 -2.93 -13.26
C ILE A 535 17.25 -1.56 -12.86
N ALA A 536 16.86 -1.02 -11.71
CA ALA A 536 17.44 0.21 -11.17
C ALA A 536 18.96 0.09 -10.96
N GLU A 537 19.45 -1.05 -10.44
CA GLU A 537 20.88 -1.34 -10.28
C GLU A 537 21.59 -1.46 -11.62
N LEU A 538 20.97 -2.15 -12.59
CA LEU A 538 21.52 -2.25 -13.94
C LEU A 538 21.70 -0.87 -14.59
N LEU A 539 20.78 0.06 -14.35
CA LEU A 539 20.86 1.47 -14.78
C LEU A 539 22.02 2.20 -14.09
N VAL A 540 22.12 2.09 -12.77
CA VAL A 540 23.21 2.68 -11.99
C VAL A 540 24.57 2.15 -12.46
N ASP A 541 24.71 0.86 -12.66
CA ASP A 541 25.97 0.24 -13.12
C ASP A 541 26.30 0.59 -14.57
N TYR A 542 25.27 0.69 -15.43
CA TYR A 542 25.47 1.20 -16.79
C TYR A 542 26.03 2.64 -16.77
N LEU A 543 25.46 3.53 -15.96
CA LEU A 543 25.89 4.91 -15.83
C LEU A 543 27.30 5.02 -15.22
N LYS A 544 27.58 4.25 -14.16
CA LYS A 544 28.94 4.17 -13.56
C LYS A 544 30.00 3.71 -14.59
N ARG A 545 29.65 2.78 -15.48
CA ARG A 545 30.55 2.26 -16.51
C ARG A 545 30.75 3.23 -17.65
N THR A 546 29.70 3.84 -18.15
CA THR A 546 29.73 4.73 -19.32
C THR A 546 30.20 6.15 -19.00
N LYS A 547 30.00 6.59 -17.75
CA LYS A 547 30.38 7.93 -17.26
C LYS A 547 29.73 9.12 -17.98
N THR A 548 29.01 8.90 -19.07
CA THR A 548 28.39 9.94 -19.86
C THR A 548 26.98 9.52 -20.26
N VAL A 549 26.03 10.40 -20.04
CA VAL A 549 24.63 10.24 -20.43
C VAL A 549 24.38 11.08 -21.68
N SER A 550 24.13 10.44 -22.80
CA SER A 550 23.79 11.11 -24.05
C SER A 550 22.83 10.28 -24.91
N PRO A 551 21.71 9.82 -24.33
CA PRO A 551 20.69 9.14 -25.11
C PRO A 551 20.03 10.11 -26.08
N VAL A 552 19.58 9.59 -27.20
CA VAL A 552 18.85 10.35 -28.21
C VAL A 552 17.62 9.54 -28.56
N ALA A 553 16.44 10.13 -28.44
CA ALA A 553 15.22 9.51 -28.93
C ALA A 553 15.31 9.25 -30.42
N ASP A 554 15.19 8.00 -30.84
CA ASP A 554 15.40 7.59 -32.22
C ASP A 554 14.13 7.66 -33.08
N LYS A 555 12.97 7.95 -32.41
CA LYS A 555 11.64 8.12 -33.02
C LYS A 555 11.15 6.83 -33.70
N ASN A 556 11.49 5.69 -33.12
CA ASN A 556 11.10 4.38 -33.63
C ASN A 556 9.59 4.13 -33.51
N TRP A 557 8.89 4.84 -32.61
CA TRP A 557 7.44 4.78 -32.49
C TRP A 557 6.78 6.16 -32.40
N LYS A 558 5.49 6.23 -32.73
CA LYS A 558 4.69 7.46 -32.61
C LYS A 558 3.21 7.18 -32.45
N ILE A 559 2.48 8.17 -31.94
CA ILE A 559 1.02 8.19 -31.88
C ILE A 559 0.44 8.94 -33.08
N GLU A 560 -0.60 8.40 -33.69
CA GLU A 560 -1.39 9.04 -34.74
C GLU A 560 -2.89 9.07 -34.34
N PRO A 561 -3.65 10.11 -34.75
CA PRO A 561 -3.15 11.30 -35.46
C PRO A 561 -2.44 12.30 -34.53
N PRO A 562 -1.64 13.25 -35.04
CA PRO A 562 -0.92 14.23 -34.21
C PRO A 562 -1.83 15.05 -33.29
N GLU A 563 -3.07 15.29 -33.68
CA GLU A 563 -4.06 16.02 -32.89
C GLU A 563 -4.46 15.25 -31.62
N ALA A 564 -4.41 13.92 -31.64
CA ALA A 564 -4.63 13.09 -30.47
C ALA A 564 -3.49 13.25 -29.46
N LEU A 565 -2.24 13.21 -29.93
CA LEU A 565 -1.05 13.45 -29.11
C LEU A 565 -1.12 14.83 -28.46
N ALA A 566 -1.37 15.90 -29.25
CA ALA A 566 -1.47 17.26 -28.73
C ALA A 566 -2.59 17.42 -27.66
N ALA A 567 -3.67 16.66 -27.78
CA ALA A 567 -4.74 16.67 -26.79
C ALA A 567 -4.31 15.97 -25.47
N ILE A 568 -3.52 14.89 -25.58
CA ILE A 568 -2.96 14.17 -24.42
C ILE A 568 -1.98 15.07 -23.68
N GLU A 569 -1.01 15.68 -24.37
CA GLU A 569 -0.05 16.63 -23.80
C GLU A 569 -0.75 17.76 -23.04
N LYS A 570 -1.70 18.41 -23.69
CA LYS A 570 -2.47 19.49 -23.05
C LYS A 570 -3.20 19.05 -21.78
N ALA A 571 -3.80 17.85 -21.78
CA ALA A 571 -4.52 17.35 -20.62
C ALA A 571 -3.57 16.98 -19.47
N ASP A 572 -2.37 16.52 -19.77
CA ASP A 572 -1.33 16.20 -18.79
C ASP A 572 -0.77 17.49 -18.15
N ASP A 573 -0.44 18.49 -18.96
CA ASP A 573 -0.06 19.83 -18.49
C ASP A 573 -1.12 20.48 -17.56
N GLU A 574 -2.39 20.35 -17.92
CA GLU A 574 -3.50 20.88 -17.11
C GLU A 574 -3.64 20.12 -15.77
N LYS A 575 -3.35 18.82 -15.76
CA LYS A 575 -3.34 18.01 -14.55
C LYS A 575 -2.17 18.41 -13.66
N SER A 576 -0.96 18.50 -14.19
CA SER A 576 0.25 18.89 -13.46
C SER A 576 0.11 20.26 -12.79
N LYS A 577 -0.46 21.25 -13.50
CA LYS A 577 -0.76 22.57 -12.94
C LYS A 577 -1.79 22.54 -11.81
N ARG A 578 -2.78 21.65 -11.87
CA ARG A 578 -3.77 21.49 -10.79
C ARG A 578 -3.15 20.84 -9.57
N ASP A 579 -2.32 19.84 -9.77
CA ASP A 579 -1.67 19.12 -8.69
C ASP A 579 -0.63 20.00 -7.98
N ALA A 580 0.10 20.85 -8.71
CA ALA A 580 1.01 21.85 -8.14
C ALA A 580 0.29 23.02 -7.39
N SER A 581 -1.01 23.21 -7.62
CA SER A 581 -1.80 24.27 -6.96
C SER A 581 -2.54 23.80 -5.70
N ARG A 582 -2.47 22.52 -5.37
CA ARG A 582 -3.07 21.89 -4.18
C ARG A 582 -2.04 21.63 -3.10
#